data_30de4e9dac3035491dc66e0f9d96c8ef
#
_entry.id   30de4e9dac3035491dc66e0f9d96c8ef
#
_cell.length_a   1.000
_cell.length_b   1.000
_cell.length_c   1.000
_cell.angle_alpha   90.00
_cell.angle_beta   90.00
_cell.angle_gamma   90.00
#
_symmetry.space_group_name_H-M   'P 1'
#
loop_
_entity.id
_entity.type
_entity.pdbx_description
1 polymer ?
#
loop_
_entity_poly.entity_id
_entity_poly.type
_entity_poly.pdbx_seq_one_letter_code
_entity_poly.pdbx_strand_id
1 'polypeptide(L)'
;GWTFDKEGHRIQLNFDTCFSFVKGAPGEVSPVRIGRAREDTCPHCGGRMADMLVLDGRDERLKFLGLDGILTATCCPNCVGFLKGPAFNRFTLDGGVEVFPSELFDGAGKMDCYVRPEDYRSLTENPFVLGGAPVPLFYGAACDDVNTVGGFANWVQDWEYTACPHCGKPMKYLAQIQWDTLMDGTEGTLYIEFCPDCQIVSM
;
A
#
# COMPACT_ATOMS: atom_id res chain seq x y z
N GLY A 1 1.06 -16.53 2.91
CA GLY A 1 2.43 -16.95 2.92
C GLY A 1 3.02 -17.11 4.32
N TRP A 2 4.08 -17.81 4.41
CA TRP A 2 4.85 -17.99 5.66
C TRP A 2 6.31 -18.31 5.32
N THR A 3 7.19 -18.07 6.29
CA THR A 3 8.61 -18.41 6.23
C THR A 3 9.07 -18.92 7.59
N PHE A 4 10.36 -19.23 7.73
CA PHE A 4 10.95 -19.60 9.01
C PHE A 4 12.00 -18.57 9.44
N ASP A 5 12.11 -18.32 10.74
CA ASP A 5 13.23 -17.59 11.33
C ASP A 5 14.51 -18.47 11.39
N LYS A 6 15.58 -17.92 11.92
CA LYS A 6 16.87 -18.61 12.06
C LYS A 6 16.81 -19.79 13.04
N GLU A 7 15.88 -19.75 13.97
CA GLU A 7 15.61 -20.76 14.99
C GLU A 7 14.65 -21.85 14.48
N GLY A 8 14.10 -21.71 13.26
CA GLY A 8 13.16 -22.63 12.66
C GLY A 8 11.69 -22.42 13.06
N HIS A 9 11.34 -21.30 13.71
CA HIS A 9 9.97 -20.97 14.02
C HIS A 9 9.26 -20.39 12.79
N ARG A 10 7.99 -20.76 12.64
CA ARG A 10 7.16 -20.27 11.54
C ARG A 10 6.81 -18.80 11.73
N ILE A 11 7.08 -17.99 10.71
CA ILE A 11 6.65 -16.59 10.61
C ILE A 11 5.50 -16.52 9.63
N GLN A 12 4.34 -16.02 10.06
CA GLN A 12 3.19 -15.76 9.21
C GLN A 12 3.38 -14.43 8.46
N LEU A 13 3.29 -14.46 7.14
CA LEU A 13 3.48 -13.30 6.27
C LEU A 13 2.18 -12.66 5.78
N ASN A 14 1.03 -13.23 6.15
CA ASN A 14 -0.31 -12.72 5.84
C ASN A 14 -1.12 -12.58 7.12
N PHE A 15 -2.27 -11.92 7.01
CA PHE A 15 -3.24 -11.83 8.09
C PHE A 15 -4.36 -12.86 7.89
N ASP A 16 -4.92 -13.35 8.99
CA ASP A 16 -6.05 -14.31 9.02
C ASP A 16 -7.42 -13.61 8.96
N THR A 17 -7.42 -12.35 8.52
CA THR A 17 -8.61 -11.52 8.33
C THR A 17 -8.42 -10.69 7.07
N CYS A 18 -9.48 -10.51 6.29
CA CYS A 18 -9.48 -9.75 5.05
C CYS A 18 -10.73 -8.87 4.98
N PHE A 19 -10.55 -7.61 4.58
CA PHE A 19 -11.62 -6.70 4.22
C PHE A 19 -11.40 -6.18 2.81
N SER A 20 -12.47 -6.02 2.03
CA SER A 20 -12.41 -5.34 0.76
C SER A 20 -12.68 -3.84 0.93
N PHE A 21 -12.18 -3.05 -0.01
CA PHE A 21 -12.63 -1.68 -0.18
C PHE A 21 -13.86 -1.68 -1.10
N VAL A 22 -14.83 -0.87 -0.76
CA VAL A 22 -16.10 -0.73 -1.50
C VAL A 22 -16.37 0.74 -1.79
N LYS A 23 -17.19 1.04 -2.79
CA LYS A 23 -17.63 2.41 -3.04
C LYS A 23 -18.55 2.85 -1.91
N GLY A 24 -18.13 3.89 -1.19
CA GLY A 24 -18.91 4.51 -0.13
C GLY A 24 -19.85 5.62 -0.64
N ALA A 25 -20.67 6.13 0.27
CA ALA A 25 -21.48 7.33 0.02
C ALA A 25 -20.62 8.60 0.05
N PRO A 26 -21.02 9.68 -0.63
CA PRO A 26 -20.31 10.96 -0.54
C PRO A 26 -20.17 11.43 0.92
N GLY A 27 -18.93 11.68 1.36
CA GLY A 27 -18.65 12.13 2.73
C GLY A 27 -18.66 11.03 3.80
N GLU A 28 -18.75 9.76 3.41
CA GLU A 28 -18.67 8.64 4.33
C GLU A 28 -17.29 8.62 5.03
N VAL A 29 -17.31 8.48 6.35
CA VAL A 29 -16.10 8.38 7.18
C VAL A 29 -15.62 6.93 7.21
N SER A 30 -14.36 6.73 6.88
CA SER A 30 -13.73 5.41 6.89
C SER A 30 -12.42 5.44 7.67
N PRO A 31 -12.08 4.37 8.41
CA PRO A 31 -10.75 4.23 9.04
C PRO A 31 -9.65 3.96 8.01
N VAL A 32 -10.00 3.73 6.78
CA VAL A 32 -9.05 3.54 5.68
C VAL A 32 -9.39 4.50 4.56
N ARG A 33 -8.34 5.11 4.00
CA ARG A 33 -8.41 5.93 2.80
C ARG A 33 -7.37 5.46 1.81
N ILE A 34 -7.79 5.20 0.59
CA ILE A 34 -6.91 4.99 -0.56
C ILE A 34 -6.70 6.35 -1.23
N GLY A 35 -5.46 6.72 -1.47
CA GLY A 35 -5.12 7.96 -2.15
C GLY A 35 -5.47 9.22 -1.37
N ARG A 36 -4.52 9.78 -0.66
CA ARG A 36 -4.63 11.11 -0.03
C ARG A 36 -3.61 12.03 -0.66
N ALA A 37 -4.08 13.23 -1.07
CA ALA A 37 -3.21 14.24 -1.67
C ALA A 37 -2.15 14.74 -0.68
N ARG A 38 -0.94 14.97 -1.19
CA ARG A 38 0.17 15.56 -0.46
C ARG A 38 0.64 16.86 -1.12
N GLU A 39 1.30 17.70 -0.37
CA GLU A 39 1.90 18.95 -0.89
C GLU A 39 3.35 18.75 -1.35
N ASP A 40 4.06 17.73 -0.82
CA ASP A 40 5.42 17.43 -1.20
C ASP A 40 5.49 16.80 -2.61
N THR A 41 6.65 17.00 -3.25
CA THR A 41 6.91 16.57 -4.61
C THR A 41 7.97 15.48 -4.66
N CYS A 42 7.87 14.64 -5.66
CA CYS A 42 8.81 13.56 -5.92
C CYS A 42 10.18 14.12 -6.34
N PRO A 43 11.28 13.71 -5.72
CA PRO A 43 12.61 14.17 -6.08
C PRO A 43 13.07 13.72 -7.47
N HIS A 44 12.44 12.70 -8.05
CA HIS A 44 12.79 12.18 -9.37
C HIS A 44 12.09 12.92 -10.51
N CYS A 45 10.75 13.09 -10.44
CA CYS A 45 9.96 13.64 -11.55
C CYS A 45 9.34 15.01 -11.24
N GLY A 46 9.42 15.51 -10.00
CA GLY A 46 8.78 16.75 -9.59
C GLY A 46 7.25 16.67 -9.46
N GLY A 47 6.64 15.53 -9.78
CA GLY A 47 5.20 15.30 -9.62
C GLY A 47 4.80 15.22 -8.14
N ARG A 48 3.53 15.40 -7.83
CA ARG A 48 3.03 15.34 -6.45
C ARG A 48 3.12 13.91 -5.90
N MET A 49 3.55 13.79 -4.66
CA MET A 49 3.47 12.55 -3.90
C MET A 49 2.02 12.28 -3.48
N ALA A 50 1.71 11.03 -3.19
CA ALA A 50 0.41 10.64 -2.63
C ALA A 50 0.59 9.63 -1.49
N ASP A 51 -0.27 9.71 -0.48
CA ASP A 51 -0.43 8.61 0.46
C ASP A 51 -1.35 7.58 -0.19
N MET A 52 -0.79 6.49 -0.64
CA MET A 52 -1.53 5.43 -1.33
C MET A 52 -2.49 4.69 -0.41
N LEU A 53 -2.11 4.56 0.85
CA LEU A 53 -2.96 3.98 1.90
C LEU A 53 -2.76 4.77 3.20
N VAL A 54 -3.85 5.19 3.81
CA VAL A 54 -3.90 5.67 5.19
C VAL A 54 -4.88 4.80 5.96
N LEU A 55 -4.44 4.25 7.08
CA LEU A 55 -5.18 3.25 7.83
C LEU A 55 -5.11 3.57 9.33
N ASP A 56 -6.28 3.67 10.00
CA ASP A 56 -6.36 3.80 11.46
C ASP A 56 -6.60 2.41 12.10
N GLY A 57 -5.53 1.82 12.63
CA GLY A 57 -5.56 0.49 13.28
C GLY A 57 -6.38 0.43 14.57
N ARG A 58 -6.86 1.56 15.09
CA ARG A 58 -7.72 1.61 16.29
C ARG A 58 -9.17 1.23 15.99
N ASP A 59 -9.59 1.25 14.71
CA ASP A 59 -10.92 0.75 14.32
C ASP A 59 -11.01 -0.76 14.61
N GLU A 60 -12.15 -1.20 15.15
CA GLU A 60 -12.38 -2.60 15.56
C GLU A 60 -12.17 -3.60 14.41
N ARG A 61 -12.49 -3.21 13.17
CA ARG A 61 -12.31 -4.04 11.98
C ARG A 61 -10.84 -4.27 11.62
N LEU A 62 -9.95 -3.38 12.08
CA LEU A 62 -8.52 -3.36 11.75
C LEU A 62 -7.61 -3.80 12.90
N LYS A 63 -8.16 -4.14 14.06
CA LYS A 63 -7.38 -4.60 15.22
C LYS A 63 -6.51 -5.83 14.96
N PHE A 64 -6.86 -6.65 13.97
CA PHE A 64 -6.05 -7.79 13.57
C PHE A 64 -4.65 -7.40 13.05
N LEU A 65 -4.46 -6.13 12.66
CA LEU A 65 -3.17 -5.61 12.24
C LEU A 65 -2.19 -5.40 13.39
N GLY A 66 -2.69 -5.31 14.63
CA GLY A 66 -1.87 -5.04 15.81
C GLY A 66 -1.32 -3.63 15.88
N LEU A 67 -1.96 -2.66 15.22
CA LEU A 67 -1.57 -1.26 15.18
C LEU A 67 -2.48 -0.42 16.09
N ASP A 68 -1.89 0.36 16.99
CA ASP A 68 -2.60 1.32 17.85
C ASP A 68 -2.34 2.76 17.38
N GLY A 69 -2.76 3.04 16.15
CA GLY A 69 -2.56 4.35 15.52
C GLY A 69 -2.70 4.31 14.02
N ILE A 70 -2.16 5.32 13.36
CA ILE A 70 -2.27 5.52 11.92
C ILE A 70 -1.05 4.95 11.21
N LEU A 71 -1.27 4.08 10.25
CA LEU A 71 -0.28 3.68 9.25
C LEU A 71 -0.50 4.48 7.97
N THR A 72 0.59 5.01 7.40
CA THR A 72 0.56 5.72 6.12
C THR A 72 1.61 5.14 5.18
N ALA A 73 1.17 4.72 3.98
CA ALA A 73 2.02 4.27 2.89
C ALA A 73 2.08 5.36 1.81
N THR A 74 3.26 5.91 1.56
CA THR A 74 3.46 7.09 0.70
C THR A 74 4.44 6.80 -0.42
N CYS A 75 4.06 7.07 -1.66
CA CYS A 75 4.97 7.01 -2.79
C CYS A 75 4.63 8.08 -3.86
N CYS A 76 5.46 8.16 -4.88
CA CYS A 76 5.13 8.88 -6.10
C CYS A 76 4.35 7.97 -7.03
N PRO A 77 3.08 8.26 -7.35
CA PRO A 77 2.28 7.41 -8.23
C PRO A 77 2.84 7.33 -9.66
N ASN A 78 3.67 8.32 -10.05
CA ASN A 78 4.32 8.34 -11.36
C ASN A 78 5.61 7.49 -11.42
N CYS A 79 6.36 7.41 -10.31
CA CYS A 79 7.69 6.78 -10.31
C CYS A 79 7.71 5.37 -9.71
N VAL A 80 6.71 4.99 -8.92
CA VAL A 80 6.73 3.75 -8.13
C VAL A 80 6.96 2.49 -9.00
N GLY A 81 6.38 2.41 -10.18
CA GLY A 81 6.58 1.31 -11.12
C GLY A 81 7.94 1.31 -11.87
N PHE A 82 8.79 2.31 -11.63
CA PHE A 82 10.09 2.46 -12.30
C PHE A 82 11.27 2.49 -11.34
N LEU A 83 11.05 2.15 -10.09
CA LEU A 83 12.09 2.05 -9.09
C LEU A 83 12.89 0.75 -9.26
N LYS A 84 14.19 0.78 -8.95
CA LYS A 84 15.07 -0.42 -8.93
C LYS A 84 14.69 -1.42 -7.83
N GLY A 85 13.85 -1.02 -6.91
CA GLY A 85 13.35 -1.85 -5.80
C GLY A 85 12.12 -1.20 -5.19
N PRO A 86 11.59 -1.73 -4.10
CA PRO A 86 10.41 -1.20 -3.45
C PRO A 86 10.58 0.26 -3.01
N ALA A 87 9.52 1.03 -3.08
CA ALA A 87 9.44 2.31 -2.39
C ALA A 87 9.27 2.05 -0.89
N PHE A 88 10.08 2.69 -0.06
CA PHE A 88 9.97 2.56 1.39
C PHE A 88 9.62 3.89 2.04
N ASN A 89 8.77 3.85 3.06
CA ASN A 89 8.66 4.93 4.01
C ASN A 89 8.50 4.42 5.45
N ARG A 90 9.00 5.19 6.43
CA ARG A 90 8.65 5.00 7.84
C ARG A 90 7.39 5.79 8.13
N PHE A 91 6.49 5.21 8.90
CA PHE A 91 5.33 5.92 9.45
C PHE A 91 5.46 6.07 10.95
N THR A 92 4.77 7.06 11.51
CA THR A 92 4.55 7.20 12.94
C THR A 92 3.07 7.02 13.26
N LEU A 93 2.74 6.50 14.44
CA LEU A 93 1.36 6.14 14.81
C LEU A 93 0.40 7.34 14.92
N ASP A 94 0.91 8.56 14.84
CA ASP A 94 0.14 9.80 14.70
C ASP A 94 -0.09 10.23 13.24
N GLY A 95 0.41 9.44 12.27
CA GLY A 95 0.23 9.67 10.83
C GLY A 95 1.37 10.39 10.13
N GLY A 96 2.49 10.63 10.82
CA GLY A 96 3.71 11.17 10.21
C GLY A 96 4.36 10.19 9.23
N VAL A 97 5.10 10.73 8.24
CA VAL A 97 5.76 9.94 7.20
C VAL A 97 7.16 10.48 6.93
N GLU A 98 8.13 9.57 6.85
CA GLU A 98 9.48 9.79 6.35
C GLU A 98 9.71 8.89 5.14
N VAL A 99 9.73 9.45 3.92
CA VAL A 99 10.00 8.70 2.68
C VAL A 99 11.49 8.44 2.56
N PHE A 100 11.87 7.20 2.24
CA PHE A 100 13.27 6.84 2.07
C PHE A 100 13.75 7.17 0.65
N PRO A 101 15.05 7.47 0.48
CA PRO A 101 15.65 7.60 -0.83
C PRO A 101 15.45 6.34 -1.67
N SER A 102 15.18 6.53 -2.95
CA SER A 102 15.01 5.46 -3.93
C SER A 102 15.79 5.76 -5.19
N GLU A 103 15.97 4.77 -6.05
CA GLU A 103 16.65 4.91 -7.34
C GLU A 103 15.74 4.44 -8.46
N LEU A 104 15.78 5.12 -9.61
CA LEU A 104 15.11 4.69 -10.83
C LEU A 104 15.96 3.69 -11.61
N PHE A 105 15.31 2.84 -12.41
CA PHE A 105 16.01 2.02 -13.39
C PHE A 105 16.83 2.88 -14.35
N ASP A 106 17.95 2.34 -14.84
CA ASP A 106 18.77 3.00 -15.82
C ASP A 106 17.96 3.24 -17.12
N GLY A 107 17.93 4.48 -17.58
CA GLY A 107 17.10 4.89 -18.72
C GLY A 107 15.73 5.47 -18.36
N ALA A 108 15.25 5.31 -17.15
CA ALA A 108 14.05 6.01 -16.65
C ALA A 108 14.33 7.49 -16.30
N GLY A 109 15.57 7.95 -16.46
CA GLY A 109 15.99 9.30 -16.13
C GLY A 109 15.40 10.34 -17.08
N LYS A 110 14.60 11.26 -16.59
CA LYS A 110 13.77 12.29 -17.22
C LYS A 110 12.46 11.71 -17.76
N MET A 111 11.76 10.99 -16.93
CA MET A 111 10.36 10.70 -17.21
C MET A 111 9.57 12.00 -17.09
N ASP A 112 8.86 12.36 -18.16
CA ASP A 112 7.76 13.29 -18.04
C ASP A 112 6.76 12.72 -17.02
N CYS A 113 6.10 13.60 -16.28
CA CYS A 113 5.07 13.17 -15.35
C CYS A 113 3.89 12.59 -16.15
N TYR A 114 3.69 11.27 -16.09
CA TYR A 114 2.58 10.60 -16.78
C TYR A 114 1.25 10.75 -16.05
N VAL A 115 1.30 10.94 -14.74
CA VAL A 115 0.09 11.15 -13.94
C VAL A 115 -0.39 12.58 -14.14
N ARG A 116 -1.42 12.72 -14.95
CA ARG A 116 -2.03 14.02 -15.26
C ARG A 116 -2.77 14.57 -14.03
N PRO A 117 -3.07 15.88 -13.96
CA PRO A 117 -3.80 16.47 -12.85
C PRO A 117 -5.18 15.84 -12.60
N GLU A 118 -5.88 15.42 -13.66
CA GLU A 118 -7.15 14.71 -13.56
C GLU A 118 -6.99 13.29 -12.97
N ASP A 119 -5.94 12.55 -13.35
CA ASP A 119 -5.65 11.22 -12.81
C ASP A 119 -5.27 11.31 -11.34
N TYR A 120 -4.46 12.32 -10.97
CA TYR A 120 -4.12 12.57 -9.57
C TYR A 120 -5.36 12.91 -8.73
N ARG A 121 -6.31 13.66 -9.28
CA ARG A 121 -7.59 13.91 -8.60
C ARG A 121 -8.41 12.64 -8.47
N SER A 122 -8.53 11.85 -9.54
CA SER A 122 -9.20 10.55 -9.49
C SER A 122 -8.63 9.66 -8.38
N LEU A 123 -7.29 9.55 -8.32
CA LEU A 123 -6.60 8.82 -7.28
C LEU A 123 -6.89 9.35 -5.87
N THR A 124 -6.89 10.67 -5.66
CA THR A 124 -6.94 11.26 -4.32
C THR A 124 -8.34 11.63 -3.83
N GLU A 125 -9.33 11.65 -4.72
CA GLU A 125 -10.74 11.97 -4.43
C GLU A 125 -11.67 10.76 -4.65
N ASN A 126 -11.10 9.53 -4.77
CA ASN A 126 -11.89 8.33 -4.98
C ASN A 126 -12.85 8.06 -3.81
N PRO A 127 -13.99 7.36 -4.08
CA PRO A 127 -15.01 7.12 -3.07
C PRO A 127 -14.80 5.83 -2.26
N PHE A 128 -13.62 5.21 -2.31
CA PHE A 128 -13.43 3.92 -1.65
C PHE A 128 -13.34 4.06 -0.13
N VAL A 129 -14.09 3.20 0.56
CA VAL A 129 -14.12 3.06 2.02
C VAL A 129 -13.91 1.59 2.40
N LEU A 130 -13.58 1.34 3.67
CA LEU A 130 -13.47 -0.02 4.19
C LEU A 130 -14.85 -0.69 4.23
N GLY A 131 -14.97 -1.88 3.68
CA GLY A 131 -16.18 -2.69 3.77
C GLY A 131 -16.63 -2.97 5.20
N GLY A 132 -17.94 -3.10 5.41
CA GLY A 132 -18.54 -3.26 6.74
C GLY A 132 -18.33 -4.63 7.38
N ALA A 133 -18.00 -5.65 6.59
CA ALA A 133 -17.81 -7.02 7.05
C ALA A 133 -16.56 -7.65 6.43
N PRO A 134 -15.92 -8.62 7.11
CA PRO A 134 -14.81 -9.35 6.53
C PRO A 134 -15.26 -10.18 5.31
N VAL A 135 -14.35 -10.33 4.36
CA VAL A 135 -14.49 -11.19 3.19
C VAL A 135 -13.63 -12.44 3.34
N PRO A 136 -13.83 -13.50 2.51
CA PRO A 136 -12.96 -14.66 2.53
C PRO A 136 -11.47 -14.28 2.37
N LEU A 137 -10.57 -15.02 3.04
CA LEU A 137 -9.13 -14.72 3.04
C LEU A 137 -8.52 -14.66 1.63
N PHE A 138 -9.04 -15.48 0.72
CA PHE A 138 -8.61 -15.53 -0.68
C PHE A 138 -9.34 -14.52 -1.58
N TYR A 139 -10.15 -13.63 -1.03
CA TYR A 139 -10.93 -12.69 -1.85
C TYR A 139 -10.03 -11.87 -2.76
N GLY A 140 -8.96 -11.29 -2.22
CA GLY A 140 -7.98 -10.55 -3.01
C GLY A 140 -7.24 -11.42 -4.03
N ALA A 141 -6.97 -12.69 -3.71
CA ALA A 141 -6.24 -13.61 -4.58
C ALA A 141 -7.12 -14.32 -5.62
N ALA A 142 -8.45 -14.31 -5.45
CA ALA A 142 -9.39 -15.04 -6.30
C ALA A 142 -10.23 -14.15 -7.22
N CYS A 143 -10.25 -12.84 -6.96
CA CYS A 143 -11.03 -11.88 -7.73
C CYS A 143 -10.08 -10.86 -8.36
N ASP A 144 -10.26 -10.60 -9.63
CA ASP A 144 -9.61 -9.49 -10.31
C ASP A 144 -10.24 -8.16 -9.89
N ASP A 145 -9.50 -7.07 -10.07
CA ASP A 145 -9.95 -5.68 -9.87
C ASP A 145 -10.48 -5.37 -8.45
N VAL A 146 -9.93 -6.02 -7.44
CA VAL A 146 -10.32 -5.77 -6.05
C VAL A 146 -9.20 -5.16 -5.22
N ASN A 147 -9.56 -4.16 -4.43
CA ASN A 147 -8.69 -3.57 -3.43
C ASN A 147 -9.01 -4.20 -2.07
N THR A 148 -7.98 -4.66 -1.36
CA THR A 148 -8.16 -5.36 -0.08
C THR A 148 -7.10 -4.96 0.95
N VAL A 149 -7.45 -5.14 2.24
CA VAL A 149 -6.53 -5.10 3.36
C VAL A 149 -6.59 -6.43 4.11
N GLY A 150 -5.43 -7.00 4.42
CA GLY A 150 -5.29 -8.34 5.00
C GLY A 150 -5.54 -9.47 3.98
N GLY A 151 -5.65 -10.70 4.46
CA GLY A 151 -5.82 -11.89 3.63
C GLY A 151 -4.61 -12.21 2.74
N PHE A 152 -4.88 -12.70 1.53
CA PHE A 152 -3.86 -13.10 0.54
C PHE A 152 -3.92 -12.20 -0.69
N ALA A 153 -2.75 -11.86 -1.23
CA ALA A 153 -2.62 -11.07 -2.44
C ALA A 153 -2.95 -11.87 -3.71
N ASN A 154 -3.47 -11.17 -4.73
CA ASN A 154 -3.46 -11.64 -6.11
C ASN A 154 -2.12 -11.25 -6.76
N TRP A 155 -1.09 -12.10 -6.59
CA TRP A 155 0.21 -11.85 -7.18
C TRP A 155 0.13 -12.00 -8.70
N VAL A 156 0.38 -10.92 -9.42
CA VAL A 156 0.36 -10.90 -10.91
C VAL A 156 1.50 -11.75 -11.48
N GLN A 157 2.61 -11.85 -10.76
CA GLN A 157 3.77 -12.68 -11.08
C GLN A 157 4.10 -13.59 -9.89
N ASP A 158 5.36 -13.93 -9.71
CA ASP A 158 5.81 -14.67 -8.53
C ASP A 158 5.56 -13.86 -7.25
N TRP A 159 5.20 -14.57 -6.17
CA TRP A 159 5.06 -13.94 -4.86
C TRP A 159 6.43 -13.46 -4.34
N GLU A 160 6.47 -12.24 -3.87
CA GLU A 160 7.67 -11.63 -3.34
C GLU A 160 7.36 -10.94 -2.01
N TYR A 161 8.09 -11.29 -0.95
CA TYR A 161 8.03 -10.62 0.34
C TYR A 161 9.30 -9.82 0.54
N THR A 162 9.15 -8.51 0.65
CA THR A 162 10.24 -7.57 0.81
C THR A 162 10.93 -7.75 2.16
N ALA A 163 12.24 -7.63 2.19
CA ALA A 163 12.99 -7.55 3.44
C ALA A 163 12.94 -6.12 3.99
N CYS A 164 12.64 -5.98 5.28
CA CYS A 164 12.68 -4.68 5.94
C CYS A 164 14.09 -4.07 5.87
N PRO A 165 14.27 -2.85 5.34
CA PRO A 165 15.59 -2.26 5.17
C PRO A 165 16.29 -1.93 6.49
N HIS A 166 15.56 -1.93 7.62
CA HIS A 166 16.13 -1.67 8.94
C HIS A 166 16.53 -2.94 9.69
N CYS A 167 15.66 -3.97 9.75
CA CYS A 167 15.94 -5.16 10.57
C CYS A 167 16.20 -6.44 9.75
N GLY A 168 16.05 -6.39 8.42
CA GLY A 168 16.27 -7.51 7.52
C GLY A 168 15.22 -8.63 7.59
N LYS A 169 14.20 -8.51 8.46
CA LYS A 169 13.11 -9.50 8.52
C LYS A 169 12.19 -9.36 7.30
N PRO A 170 11.59 -10.46 6.80
CA PRO A 170 10.57 -10.36 5.77
C PRO A 170 9.40 -9.53 6.28
N MET A 171 8.91 -8.62 5.44
CA MET A 171 7.77 -7.76 5.74
C MET A 171 6.48 -8.55 5.55
N LYS A 172 5.43 -8.12 6.22
CA LYS A 172 4.13 -8.78 6.20
C LYS A 172 3.23 -8.11 5.17
N TYR A 173 2.60 -8.91 4.30
CA TYR A 173 1.61 -8.39 3.35
C TYR A 173 0.47 -7.69 4.10
N LEU A 174 0.16 -6.47 3.69
CA LEU A 174 -0.85 -5.63 4.29
C LEU A 174 -2.05 -5.42 3.39
N ALA A 175 -1.83 -5.01 2.13
CA ALA A 175 -2.90 -4.59 1.25
C ALA A 175 -2.50 -4.72 -0.22
N GLN A 176 -3.50 -4.76 -1.10
CA GLN A 176 -3.33 -4.55 -2.54
C GLN A 176 -4.28 -3.46 -3.03
N ILE A 177 -3.79 -2.67 -3.97
CA ILE A 177 -4.53 -1.60 -4.63
C ILE A 177 -4.37 -1.74 -6.14
N GLN A 178 -5.46 -1.87 -6.86
CA GLN A 178 -5.48 -1.94 -8.32
C GLN A 178 -5.42 -0.53 -8.90
N TRP A 179 -4.49 -0.29 -9.81
CA TRP A 179 -4.31 1.05 -10.40
C TRP A 179 -5.50 1.46 -11.27
N ASP A 180 -6.05 0.56 -12.06
CA ASP A 180 -7.16 0.81 -12.97
C ASP A 180 -8.46 1.20 -12.26
N THR A 181 -8.67 0.74 -11.02
CA THR A 181 -9.82 1.17 -10.20
C THR A 181 -9.70 2.61 -9.68
N LEU A 182 -8.50 3.18 -9.72
CA LEU A 182 -8.20 4.53 -9.22
C LEU A 182 -7.93 5.53 -10.34
N MET A 183 -7.33 5.09 -11.43
CA MET A 183 -6.95 5.93 -12.56
C MET A 183 -7.21 5.19 -13.86
N ASP A 184 -8.09 5.72 -14.70
CA ASP A 184 -8.44 5.13 -15.99
C ASP A 184 -7.20 4.95 -16.89
N GLY A 185 -7.11 3.81 -17.57
CA GLY A 185 -6.05 3.52 -18.52
C GLY A 185 -4.70 3.16 -17.91
N THR A 186 -4.69 2.89 -16.61
CA THR A 186 -3.51 2.33 -15.92
C THR A 186 -3.69 0.82 -15.72
N GLU A 187 -2.58 0.10 -15.55
CA GLU A 187 -2.57 -1.34 -15.30
C GLU A 187 -1.68 -1.65 -14.09
N GLY A 188 -1.93 -2.80 -13.48
CA GLY A 188 -1.11 -3.35 -12.43
C GLY A 188 -1.69 -3.20 -11.03
N THR A 189 -0.99 -3.83 -10.09
CA THR A 189 -1.36 -3.88 -8.69
C THR A 189 -0.24 -3.32 -7.82
N LEU A 190 -0.56 -2.39 -6.95
CA LEU A 190 0.33 -1.94 -5.90
C LEU A 190 0.16 -2.88 -4.69
N TYR A 191 1.21 -3.62 -4.37
CA TYR A 191 1.27 -4.41 -3.13
C TYR A 191 1.90 -3.60 -2.03
N ILE A 192 1.27 -3.60 -0.86
CA ILE A 192 1.76 -2.90 0.32
C ILE A 192 2.10 -3.93 1.38
N GLU A 193 3.32 -3.89 1.86
CA GLU A 193 3.79 -4.71 2.96
C GLU A 193 4.30 -3.82 4.09
N PHE A 194 4.37 -4.34 5.31
CA PHE A 194 4.90 -3.56 6.41
C PHE A 194 5.67 -4.40 7.42
N CYS A 195 6.61 -3.76 8.10
CA CYS A 195 7.30 -4.26 9.26
C CYS A 195 6.74 -3.57 10.50
N PRO A 196 5.97 -4.27 11.35
CA PRO A 196 5.38 -3.65 12.54
C PRO A 196 6.45 -3.23 13.57
N ASP A 197 7.54 -3.99 13.69
CA ASP A 197 8.62 -3.73 14.64
C ASP A 197 9.37 -2.42 14.32
N CYS A 198 9.50 -2.08 13.03
CA CYS A 198 10.26 -0.92 12.56
C CYS A 198 9.38 0.24 12.08
N GLN A 199 8.06 0.04 12.01
CA GLN A 199 7.11 0.99 11.46
C GLN A 199 7.49 1.44 10.03
N ILE A 200 7.90 0.48 9.19
CA ILE A 200 8.29 0.70 7.81
C ILE A 200 7.29 -0.02 6.90
N VAL A 201 6.86 0.65 5.84
CA VAL A 201 6.08 0.07 4.74
C VAL A 201 6.91 0.01 3.47
N SER A 202 6.60 -0.97 2.62
CA SER A 202 7.09 -1.10 1.23
C SER A 202 5.92 -1.11 0.26
N MET A 203 6.20 -0.63 -0.94
CA MET A 203 5.25 -0.59 -2.06
C MET A 203 5.97 -0.95 -3.35
#